data_03b9377444d471f3e2d930f7cbfff126
#
_entry.id   03b9377444d471f3e2d930f7cbfff126
#
_cell.length_a   1.000
_cell.length_b   1.000
_cell.length_c   1.000
_cell.angle_alpha   90.00
_cell.angle_beta   90.00
_cell.angle_gamma   90.00
#
_symmetry.space_group_name_H-M   'P 1'
#
loop_
_entity.id
_entity.type
_entity.pdbx_description
1 polymer ?
#
loop_
_entity_poly.entity_id
_entity_poly.type
_entity_poly.pdbx_seq_one_letter_code
_entity_poly.pdbx_strand_id
1 'polypeptide(L)'
;MFELQRYYSWIVDRFHISTQAYQKQACGKEYDFRWLEERLLPLNFRIVFCTRSPESFEAAREERLKISGNPSQYNDLSPFFEEQELMREWIAKSILPSLTLDISDNNIPAAVERVADWLEQSGGLYMPDSGL
;
A
#
# COMPACT_ATOMS: atom_id res chain seq x y z
N MET A 1 6.07 -11.46 -15.71
CA MET A 1 7.29 -10.69 -15.42
C MET A 1 7.89 -11.02 -14.06
N PHE A 2 7.15 -10.88 -12.98
CA PHE A 2 7.66 -11.19 -11.64
C PHE A 2 8.07 -12.64 -11.47
N GLU A 3 7.37 -13.55 -12.09
CA GLU A 3 7.64 -14.99 -12.02
C GLU A 3 8.99 -15.36 -12.64
N LEU A 4 9.45 -14.60 -13.63
CA LEU A 4 10.72 -14.84 -14.30
C LEU A 4 11.90 -14.16 -13.59
N GLN A 5 11.64 -13.26 -12.68
CA GLN A 5 12.67 -12.47 -12.02
C GLN A 5 12.68 -12.66 -10.51
N ARG A 6 12.54 -13.92 -10.09
CA ARG A 6 12.44 -14.29 -8.68
C ARG A 6 13.72 -14.04 -7.87
N TYR A 7 14.84 -13.76 -8.53
CA TYR A 7 16.09 -13.43 -7.86
C TYR A 7 16.21 -11.94 -7.51
N TYR A 8 15.25 -11.14 -7.95
CA TYR A 8 15.24 -9.70 -7.72
C TYR A 8 14.09 -9.35 -6.80
N SER A 9 14.32 -8.35 -5.96
CA SER A 9 13.24 -7.78 -5.15
C SER A 9 12.56 -6.65 -5.92
N TRP A 10 11.25 -6.59 -5.83
CA TRP A 10 10.43 -5.59 -6.50
C TRP A 10 9.66 -4.77 -5.48
N ILE A 11 9.64 -3.46 -5.67
CA ILE A 11 8.75 -2.57 -4.95
C ILE A 11 7.76 -2.02 -5.98
N VAL A 12 6.48 -2.30 -5.76
CA VAL A 12 5.41 -1.83 -6.64
C VAL A 12 4.63 -0.78 -5.89
N ASP A 13 4.69 0.46 -6.38
CA ASP A 13 3.94 1.56 -5.80
C ASP A 13 2.51 1.53 -6.33
N ARG A 14 1.58 1.14 -5.45
CA ARG A 14 0.16 0.98 -5.73
C ARG A 14 -0.12 -0.15 -6.74
N PHE A 15 -0.99 -1.04 -6.38
CA PHE A 15 -1.33 -2.18 -7.24
C PHE A 15 -2.83 -2.47 -7.14
N HIS A 16 -3.23 -3.75 -7.04
CA HIS A 16 -4.65 -4.15 -7.08
C HIS A 16 -5.52 -3.52 -5.99
N ILE A 17 -5.00 -3.34 -4.78
CA ILE A 17 -5.76 -2.73 -3.68
C ILE A 17 -6.17 -1.30 -4.03
N SER A 18 -5.27 -0.53 -4.60
CA SER A 18 -5.58 0.84 -5.06
C SER A 18 -6.65 0.84 -6.14
N THR A 19 -6.59 -0.11 -7.06
CA THR A 19 -7.60 -0.26 -8.11
C THR A 19 -8.98 -0.57 -7.51
N GLN A 20 -9.03 -1.49 -6.55
CA GLN A 20 -10.28 -1.84 -5.87
C GLN A 20 -10.89 -0.64 -5.15
N ALA A 21 -10.06 0.12 -4.41
CA ALA A 21 -10.53 1.30 -3.70
C ALA A 21 -11.00 2.39 -4.66
N TYR A 22 -10.21 2.67 -5.69
CA TYR A 22 -10.56 3.69 -6.69
C TYR A 22 -11.84 3.37 -7.43
N GLN A 23 -12.00 2.14 -7.89
CA GLN A 23 -13.20 1.74 -8.65
C GLN A 23 -14.45 1.77 -7.78
N LYS A 24 -14.34 1.40 -6.51
CA LYS A 24 -15.46 1.50 -5.58
C LYS A 24 -15.85 2.95 -5.34
N GLN A 25 -14.88 3.82 -5.11
CA GLN A 25 -15.10 5.22 -4.82
C GLN A 25 -15.63 6.00 -6.03
N ALA A 26 -15.01 5.80 -7.20
CA ALA A 26 -15.35 6.56 -8.40
C ALA A 26 -16.57 6.03 -9.14
N CYS A 27 -16.78 4.72 -9.17
CA CYS A 27 -17.78 4.06 -10.01
C CYS A 27 -18.75 3.16 -9.24
N GLY A 28 -18.55 2.98 -7.93
CA GLY A 28 -19.35 2.05 -7.13
C GLY A 28 -19.14 0.59 -7.48
N LYS A 29 -18.12 0.25 -8.25
CA LYS A 29 -17.84 -1.11 -8.69
C LYS A 29 -16.88 -1.81 -7.75
N GLU A 30 -17.14 -3.08 -7.50
CA GLU A 30 -16.26 -3.94 -6.71
C GLU A 30 -15.62 -4.97 -7.62
N TYR A 31 -14.29 -5.10 -7.50
CA TYR A 31 -13.51 -6.08 -8.24
C TYR A 31 -12.93 -7.11 -7.27
N ASP A 32 -13.00 -8.36 -7.65
CA ASP A 32 -12.40 -9.46 -6.89
C ASP A 32 -11.07 -9.84 -7.54
N PHE A 33 -9.96 -9.57 -6.83
CA PHE A 33 -8.62 -9.94 -7.28
C PHE A 33 -8.05 -11.13 -6.50
N ARG A 34 -8.91 -11.97 -5.92
CA ARG A 34 -8.47 -13.16 -5.18
C ARG A 34 -7.59 -14.06 -6.06
N TRP A 35 -7.97 -14.21 -7.33
CA TRP A 35 -7.20 -14.98 -8.29
C TRP A 35 -5.78 -14.45 -8.47
N LEU A 36 -5.63 -13.14 -8.46
CA LEU A 36 -4.31 -12.49 -8.57
C LEU A 36 -3.50 -12.70 -7.30
N GLU A 37 -4.12 -12.51 -6.15
CA GLU A 37 -3.44 -12.70 -4.86
C GLU A 37 -2.98 -14.12 -4.66
N GLU A 38 -3.74 -15.10 -5.11
CA GLU A 38 -3.36 -16.50 -5.07
C GLU A 38 -2.10 -16.79 -5.90
N ARG A 39 -1.87 -16.00 -6.95
CA ARG A 39 -0.65 -16.09 -7.75
C ARG A 39 0.52 -15.30 -7.15
N LEU A 40 0.23 -14.22 -6.44
CA LEU A 40 1.26 -13.38 -5.83
C LEU A 40 1.80 -13.98 -4.52
N LEU A 41 0.98 -14.67 -3.78
CA LEU A 41 1.35 -15.23 -2.48
C LEU A 41 2.56 -16.17 -2.56
N PRO A 42 2.63 -17.14 -3.51
CA PRO A 42 3.82 -17.98 -3.65
C PRO A 42 5.08 -17.23 -4.06
N LEU A 43 4.93 -16.04 -4.65
CA LEU A 43 6.05 -15.18 -5.03
C LEU A 43 6.52 -14.30 -3.87
N ASN A 44 5.95 -14.51 -2.68
CA ASN A 44 6.30 -13.78 -1.46
C ASN A 44 5.97 -12.29 -1.50
N PHE A 45 4.91 -11.92 -2.21
CA PHE A 45 4.40 -10.55 -2.22
C PHE A 45 3.82 -10.20 -0.86
N ARG A 46 4.07 -8.98 -0.42
CA ARG A 46 3.59 -8.44 0.85
C ARG A 46 3.09 -7.02 0.64
N ILE A 47 2.17 -6.60 1.48
CA ILE A 47 1.58 -5.27 1.40
C ILE A 47 2.09 -4.44 2.57
N VAL A 48 2.58 -3.24 2.28
CA VAL A 48 2.81 -2.20 3.29
C VAL A 48 1.76 -1.12 3.04
N PHE A 49 0.87 -0.94 4.00
CA PHE A 49 -0.21 0.03 3.90
C PHE A 49 0.13 1.24 4.77
N CYS A 50 0.47 2.36 4.14
CA CYS A 50 0.79 3.60 4.83
C CYS A 50 -0.49 4.39 5.09
N THR A 51 -0.73 4.73 6.35
CA THR A 51 -1.93 5.46 6.77
C THR A 51 -1.57 6.79 7.41
N ARG A 52 -2.53 7.71 7.41
CA ARG A 52 -2.42 9.02 8.07
C ARG A 52 -3.67 9.33 8.86
N SER A 53 -3.50 10.03 9.99
CA SER A 53 -4.62 10.63 10.71
C SER A 53 -5.21 11.81 9.92
N PRO A 54 -6.46 12.23 10.18
CA PRO A 54 -7.05 13.39 9.53
C PRO A 54 -6.20 14.65 9.65
N GLU A 55 -5.63 14.91 10.83
CA GLU A 55 -4.78 16.07 11.06
C GLU A 55 -3.50 16.02 10.22
N SER A 56 -2.94 14.83 10.05
CA SER A 56 -1.77 14.61 9.21
C SER A 56 -2.05 14.85 7.74
N PHE A 57 -3.25 14.52 7.25
CA PHE A 57 -3.65 14.84 5.88
C PHE A 57 -3.68 16.36 5.65
N GLU A 58 -4.18 17.12 6.60
CA GLU A 58 -4.22 18.57 6.49
C GLU A 58 -2.81 19.17 6.44
N ALA A 59 -1.91 18.70 7.29
CA ALA A 59 -0.52 19.14 7.27
C ALA A 59 0.18 18.77 5.96
N ALA A 60 -0.06 17.56 5.47
CA ALA A 60 0.50 17.11 4.20
C ALA A 60 -0.04 17.93 3.01
N ARG A 61 -1.30 18.34 3.07
CA ARG A 61 -1.89 19.22 2.07
C ARG A 61 -1.13 20.54 1.95
N GLU A 62 -0.81 21.17 3.06
CA GLU A 62 -0.09 22.44 3.03
C GLU A 62 1.29 22.30 2.40
N GLU A 63 2.00 21.21 2.69
CA GLU A 63 3.28 20.94 2.04
C GLU A 63 3.12 20.70 0.54
N ARG A 64 2.08 19.98 0.12
CA ARG A 64 1.81 19.70 -1.29
C ARG A 64 1.41 20.94 -2.07
N LEU A 65 0.68 21.86 -1.47
CA LEU A 65 0.25 23.10 -2.14
C LEU A 65 1.44 23.95 -2.56
N LYS A 66 2.58 23.81 -1.90
CA LYS A 66 3.80 24.54 -2.26
C LYS A 66 4.44 24.08 -3.57
N ILE A 67 4.20 22.83 -3.97
CA ILE A 67 4.90 22.20 -5.10
C ILE A 67 3.95 21.59 -6.14
N SER A 68 2.65 21.56 -5.87
CA SER A 68 1.68 20.92 -6.77
C SER A 68 1.39 21.77 -8.00
N GLY A 69 1.35 21.12 -9.16
CA GLY A 69 0.88 21.75 -10.40
C GLY A 69 -0.65 21.78 -10.51
N ASN A 70 -1.38 21.15 -9.60
CA ASN A 70 -2.84 21.12 -9.57
C ASN A 70 -3.35 21.24 -8.14
N PRO A 71 -3.26 22.45 -7.55
CA PRO A 71 -3.63 22.64 -6.15
C PRO A 71 -5.12 22.37 -5.85
N SER A 72 -5.99 22.47 -6.84
CA SER A 72 -7.43 22.28 -6.63
C SER A 72 -7.79 20.85 -6.18
N GLN A 73 -6.94 19.86 -6.47
CA GLN A 73 -7.19 18.47 -6.04
C GLN A 73 -7.18 18.30 -4.52
N TYR A 74 -6.61 19.25 -3.78
CA TYR A 74 -6.50 19.21 -2.33
C TYR A 74 -7.54 20.08 -1.60
N ASN A 75 -8.48 20.67 -2.33
CA ASN A 75 -9.50 21.53 -1.72
C ASN A 75 -10.41 20.76 -0.77
N ASP A 76 -10.75 19.51 -1.14
CA ASP A 76 -11.54 18.62 -0.31
C ASP A 76 -10.70 17.38 -0.02
N LEU A 77 -10.49 17.09 1.27
CA LEU A 77 -9.71 15.94 1.70
C LEU A 77 -10.56 14.69 1.93
N SER A 78 -11.89 14.80 1.90
CA SER A 78 -12.78 13.66 2.12
C SER A 78 -12.50 12.48 1.21
N PRO A 79 -12.23 12.66 -0.10
CA PRO A 79 -11.91 11.52 -0.97
C PRO A 79 -10.67 10.75 -0.52
N PHE A 80 -9.68 11.42 0.05
CA PHE A 80 -8.47 10.77 0.54
C PHE A 80 -8.73 9.91 1.78
N PHE A 81 -9.57 10.40 2.70
CA PHE A 81 -9.99 9.62 3.87
C PHE A 81 -10.79 8.40 3.46
N GLU A 82 -11.75 8.58 2.54
CA GLU A 82 -12.59 7.50 2.04
C GLU A 82 -11.76 6.43 1.33
N GLU A 83 -10.81 6.84 0.49
CA GLU A 83 -9.90 5.93 -0.18
C GLU A 83 -9.10 5.11 0.84
N GLN A 84 -8.57 5.77 1.87
CA GLN A 84 -7.81 5.09 2.90
C GLN A 84 -8.64 4.02 3.62
N GLU A 85 -9.88 4.34 3.96
CA GLU A 85 -10.76 3.38 4.61
C GLU A 85 -11.15 2.23 3.70
N LEU A 86 -11.40 2.49 2.42
CA LEU A 86 -11.66 1.44 1.43
C LEU A 86 -10.44 0.52 1.26
N MET A 87 -9.24 1.09 1.21
CA MET A 87 -8.02 0.28 1.16
C MET A 87 -7.87 -0.58 2.40
N ARG A 88 -8.19 -0.05 3.58
CA ARG A 88 -8.15 -0.79 4.84
C ARG A 88 -9.07 -2.00 4.79
N GLU A 89 -10.29 -1.81 4.28
CA GLU A 89 -11.26 -2.89 4.14
C GLU A 89 -10.77 -3.99 3.19
N TRP A 90 -10.23 -3.60 2.03
CA TRP A 90 -9.73 -4.56 1.06
C TRP A 90 -8.49 -5.31 1.57
N ILE A 91 -7.60 -4.62 2.28
CA ILE A 91 -6.42 -5.25 2.88
C ILE A 91 -6.83 -6.25 3.95
N ALA A 92 -7.87 -5.95 4.74
CA ALA A 92 -8.39 -6.88 5.73
C ALA A 92 -8.92 -8.17 5.11
N LYS A 93 -9.37 -8.13 3.86
CA LYS A 93 -9.86 -9.29 3.10
C LYS A 93 -8.75 -9.98 2.29
N SER A 94 -7.59 -9.37 2.17
CA SER A 94 -6.49 -9.90 1.36
C SER A 94 -5.86 -11.13 2.02
N ILE A 95 -5.41 -12.06 1.19
CA ILE A 95 -4.64 -13.24 1.65
C ILE A 95 -3.16 -12.94 1.77
N LEU A 96 -2.70 -11.80 1.25
CA LEU A 96 -1.29 -11.43 1.32
C LEU A 96 -0.93 -10.91 2.71
N PRO A 97 0.27 -11.24 3.23
CA PRO A 97 0.75 -10.64 4.47
C PRO A 97 0.79 -9.12 4.34
N SER A 98 0.37 -8.41 5.37
CA SER A 98 0.32 -6.96 5.34
C SER A 98 0.84 -6.34 6.64
N LEU A 99 1.43 -5.16 6.51
CA LEU A 99 1.81 -4.31 7.61
C LEU A 99 1.09 -2.97 7.43
N THR A 100 0.36 -2.54 8.45
CA THR A 100 -0.20 -1.20 8.48
C THR A 100 0.76 -0.28 9.22
N LEU A 101 1.14 0.80 8.55
CA LEU A 101 2.17 1.72 9.02
C LEU A 101 1.60 3.13 9.09
N ASP A 102 1.44 3.65 10.31
CA ASP A 102 0.98 5.03 10.50
C ASP A 102 2.17 5.97 10.28
N ILE A 103 2.08 6.80 9.25
CA ILE A 103 3.13 7.76 8.89
C ILE A 103 2.73 9.20 9.23
N SER A 104 1.77 9.38 10.14
CA SER A 104 1.25 10.71 10.51
C SER A 104 2.31 11.66 11.07
N ASP A 105 3.31 11.13 11.75
CA ASP A 105 4.41 11.92 12.35
C ASP A 105 5.53 12.25 11.37
N ASN A 106 5.48 11.72 10.14
CA ASN A 106 6.52 11.88 9.12
C ASN A 106 7.92 11.42 9.57
N ASN A 107 7.99 10.53 10.54
CA ASN A 107 9.25 9.97 11.01
C ASN A 107 9.70 8.83 10.08
N ILE A 108 10.34 9.20 8.97
CA ILE A 108 10.75 8.24 7.95
C ILE A 108 11.76 7.22 8.48
N PRO A 109 12.81 7.61 9.25
CA PRO A 109 13.73 6.60 9.79
C PRO A 109 13.05 5.53 10.63
N ALA A 110 12.12 5.89 11.50
CA ALA A 110 11.37 4.93 12.31
C ALA A 110 10.48 4.03 11.44
N ALA A 111 9.86 4.58 10.41
CA ALA A 111 9.06 3.82 9.45
C ALA A 111 9.90 2.79 8.72
N VAL A 112 11.08 3.18 8.26
CA VAL A 112 12.01 2.28 7.56
C VAL A 112 12.44 1.12 8.46
N GLU A 113 12.79 1.41 9.72
CA GLU A 113 13.16 0.37 10.68
C GLU A 113 12.02 -0.63 10.90
N ARG A 114 10.81 -0.12 11.03
CA ARG A 114 9.65 -0.98 11.26
C ARG A 114 9.36 -1.90 10.08
N VAL A 115 9.49 -1.40 8.87
CA VAL A 115 9.31 -2.21 7.65
C VAL A 115 10.41 -3.26 7.57
N ALA A 116 11.66 -2.88 7.83
CA ALA A 116 12.78 -3.81 7.79
C ALA A 116 12.62 -4.93 8.81
N ASP A 117 12.25 -4.61 10.04
CA ASP A 117 12.02 -5.60 11.10
C ASP A 117 10.90 -6.55 10.72
N TRP A 118 9.80 -6.03 10.18
CA TRP A 118 8.68 -6.85 9.76
C TRP A 118 9.07 -7.79 8.61
N LEU A 119 9.86 -7.33 7.65
CA LEU A 119 10.35 -8.17 6.56
C LEU A 119 11.22 -9.30 7.08
N GLU A 120 12.12 -9.03 8.00
CA GLU A 120 12.95 -10.08 8.62
C GLU A 120 12.12 -11.07 9.40
N GLN A 121 11.17 -10.61 10.20
CA GLN A 121 10.30 -11.46 11.01
C GLN A 121 9.39 -12.34 10.15
N SER A 122 9.09 -11.93 8.94
CA SER A 122 8.21 -12.65 8.02
C SER A 122 8.96 -13.44 6.95
N GLY A 123 10.24 -13.72 7.16
CA GLY A 123 11.01 -14.61 6.29
C GLY A 123 12.00 -13.94 5.34
N GLY A 124 12.18 -12.61 5.45
CA GLY A 124 13.10 -11.87 4.61
C GLY A 124 12.58 -11.59 3.21
N LEU A 125 13.42 -11.02 2.37
CA LEU A 125 13.04 -10.59 1.02
C LEU A 125 13.21 -11.67 -0.04
N TYR A 126 13.98 -12.71 0.26
CA TYR A 126 14.28 -13.75 -0.71
C TYR A 126 13.33 -14.90 -0.58
N MET A 127 12.97 -15.49 -1.71
CA MET A 127 12.19 -16.71 -1.72
C MET A 127 13.02 -17.87 -1.16
N PRO A 128 12.38 -18.85 -0.50
CA PRO A 128 13.08 -20.06 -0.08
C PRO A 128 13.77 -20.73 -1.26
N ASP A 129 14.97 -21.23 -1.01
CA ASP A 129 15.81 -21.85 -2.04
C ASP A 129 15.34 -23.23 -2.46
N SER A 130 14.38 -23.80 -1.79
CA SER A 130 13.88 -25.15 -2.01
C SER A 130 13.31 -25.42 -3.39
N GLY A 131 13.05 -24.41 -4.17
CA GLY A 131 12.51 -24.53 -5.51
C GLY A 131 13.53 -24.32 -6.62
N LEU A 132 14.76 -24.16 -6.27
CA LEU A 132 15.80 -23.78 -7.24
C LEU A 132 16.67 -24.97 -7.66
#